data_4b2881de2e2a26bf7f17c390e94ff5af
#
_entry.id   4b2881de2e2a26bf7f17c390e94ff5af
#
_cell.length_a   1.000
_cell.length_b   1.000
_cell.length_c   1.000
_cell.angle_alpha   90.00
_cell.angle_beta   90.00
_cell.angle_gamma   90.00
#
_symmetry.space_group_name_H-M   'P 1'
#
loop_
_entity.id
_entity.type
_entity.pdbx_description
1 polymer ?
#
loop_
_entity_poly.entity_id
_entity_poly.type
_entity_poly.pdbx_seq_one_letter_code
_entity_poly.pdbx_strand_id
1 'polypeptide(L)'
;MSGVSRRVIPALLMDQARLVKTRSFRRPVYVGDPINTIRVFNDKGCDELLLLDIGAGRRGAGPDIDTVRAVASECFMPLAYGGGIASIEHAEALFACGVEKLVVRSAAQQKPSFIAELARRFGSQAVVVAVDVDRSRSGELIGLRDRVRGAAGRESVQSQLEQAVESGAGEVMVQSVRADGNLEGPDRDVAELLRGLSVPTIYGGGIASNDDMRTVFGMGIDAVAVGAHFVFYGPHRAVLITYPTRDELAGIGVVDEP
;
A
#
# COMPACT_ATOMS: atom_id res chain seq x y z
N MET A 1 -6.99 19.58 12.94
CA MET A 1 -6.79 18.13 12.96
C MET A 1 -7.83 17.56 12.02
N SER A 2 -7.43 16.95 10.91
CA SER A 2 -8.36 16.32 9.95
C SER A 2 -9.05 15.16 10.68
N GLY A 3 -10.40 15.12 10.64
CA GLY A 3 -11.20 14.03 11.23
C GLY A 3 -11.13 12.75 10.39
N VAL A 4 -9.93 12.35 9.94
CA VAL A 4 -9.73 11.09 9.23
C VAL A 4 -9.58 9.99 10.27
N SER A 5 -10.44 8.98 10.18
CA SER A 5 -10.36 7.78 11.02
C SER A 5 -9.06 7.03 10.74
N ARG A 6 -8.39 6.55 11.80
CA ARG A 6 -7.20 5.70 11.67
C ARG A 6 -7.59 4.34 11.10
N ARG A 7 -6.75 3.79 10.20
CA ARG A 7 -7.04 2.52 9.53
C ARG A 7 -5.86 1.55 9.58
N VAL A 8 -6.17 0.29 9.79
CA VAL A 8 -5.21 -0.83 9.65
C VAL A 8 -5.59 -1.61 8.41
N ILE A 9 -4.74 -1.58 7.39
CA ILE A 9 -5.03 -2.09 6.05
C ILE A 9 -4.20 -3.35 5.79
N PRO A 10 -4.80 -4.55 5.71
CA PRO A 10 -4.09 -5.73 5.22
C PRO A 10 -3.56 -5.48 3.81
N ALA A 11 -2.24 -5.64 3.63
CA ALA A 11 -1.57 -5.46 2.34
C ALA A 11 -1.16 -6.82 1.76
N LEU A 12 -1.85 -7.23 0.71
CA LEU A 12 -1.62 -8.47 -0.02
C LEU A 12 -0.80 -8.20 -1.29
N LEU A 13 0.24 -8.97 -1.50
CA LEU A 13 1.01 -8.92 -2.73
C LEU A 13 0.58 -10.07 -3.64
N MET A 14 0.35 -9.77 -4.91
CA MET A 14 -0.01 -10.76 -5.93
C MET A 14 1.07 -10.80 -7.03
N ASP A 15 1.39 -11.98 -7.50
CA ASP A 15 2.16 -12.21 -8.73
C ASP A 15 1.57 -13.44 -9.46
N GLN A 16 1.22 -13.28 -10.74
CA GLN A 16 0.58 -14.32 -11.56
C GLN A 16 -0.65 -14.98 -10.88
N ALA A 17 -1.59 -14.15 -10.44
CA ALA A 17 -2.83 -14.57 -9.76
C ALA A 17 -2.61 -15.40 -8.46
N ARG A 18 -1.44 -15.33 -7.84
CA ARG A 18 -1.09 -16.01 -6.60
C ARG A 18 -0.65 -15.01 -5.55
N LEU A 19 -1.05 -15.21 -4.31
CA LEU A 19 -0.52 -14.38 -3.23
C LEU A 19 0.92 -14.79 -2.90
N VAL A 20 1.75 -13.76 -2.77
CA VAL A 20 3.15 -13.88 -2.42
C VAL A 20 3.51 -12.90 -1.30
N LYS A 21 4.61 -13.16 -0.62
CA LYS A 21 5.26 -12.21 0.28
C LYS A 21 6.74 -12.12 -0.05
N THR A 22 7.27 -10.89 0.04
CA THR A 22 8.66 -10.57 -0.21
C THR A 22 9.40 -10.22 1.08
N ARG A 23 10.72 -10.17 1.01
CA ARG A 23 11.59 -9.48 1.98
C ARG A 23 12.41 -8.44 1.24
N SER A 24 12.32 -7.18 1.65
CA SER A 24 12.99 -6.04 0.99
C SER A 24 12.77 -6.07 -0.53
N PHE A 25 11.53 -6.31 -0.96
CA PHE A 25 11.09 -6.42 -2.37
C PHE A 25 11.78 -7.54 -3.17
N ARG A 26 12.31 -8.54 -2.49
CA ARG A 26 13.02 -9.66 -3.11
C ARG A 26 12.47 -10.99 -2.67
N ARG A 27 12.79 -12.04 -3.42
CA ARG A 27 12.49 -13.45 -3.10
C ARG A 27 11.02 -13.67 -2.75
N PRO A 28 10.10 -13.50 -3.71
CA PRO A 28 8.69 -13.77 -3.47
C PRO A 28 8.49 -15.23 -3.07
N VAL A 29 7.76 -15.44 -1.98
CA VAL A 29 7.38 -16.76 -1.45
C VAL A 29 5.88 -16.85 -1.56
N TYR A 30 5.38 -17.97 -2.11
CA TYR A 30 3.95 -18.24 -2.18
C TYR A 30 3.34 -18.37 -0.78
N VAL A 31 2.20 -17.74 -0.57
CA VAL A 31 1.51 -17.70 0.73
C VAL A 31 0.05 -18.13 0.67
N GLY A 32 -0.53 -18.28 -0.52
CA GLY A 32 -1.91 -18.74 -0.62
C GLY A 32 -2.64 -18.29 -1.89
N ASP A 33 -3.88 -18.70 -1.93
CA ASP A 33 -4.85 -18.27 -2.94
C ASP A 33 -5.49 -16.93 -2.53
N PRO A 34 -5.63 -15.95 -3.45
CA PRO A 34 -6.17 -14.63 -3.11
C PRO A 34 -7.62 -14.70 -2.61
N ILE A 35 -8.48 -15.47 -3.25
CA ILE A 35 -9.90 -15.56 -2.91
C ILE A 35 -10.08 -16.12 -1.50
N ASN A 36 -9.41 -17.24 -1.19
CA ASN A 36 -9.50 -17.85 0.13
C ASN A 36 -8.97 -16.93 1.23
N THR A 37 -7.91 -16.20 0.95
CA THR A 37 -7.32 -15.24 1.90
C THR A 37 -8.26 -14.05 2.15
N ILE A 38 -8.91 -13.53 1.12
CA ILE A 38 -9.87 -12.43 1.24
C ILE A 38 -11.09 -12.84 2.07
N ARG A 39 -11.61 -14.05 1.87
CA ARG A 39 -12.69 -14.59 2.71
C ARG A 39 -12.34 -14.60 4.19
N VAL A 40 -11.10 -14.97 4.53
CA VAL A 40 -10.62 -14.90 5.91
C VAL A 40 -10.61 -13.47 6.44
N PHE A 41 -10.22 -12.47 5.64
CA PHE A 41 -10.26 -11.06 6.07
C PHE A 41 -11.70 -10.53 6.17
N ASN A 42 -12.63 -10.96 5.30
CA ASN A 42 -14.06 -10.67 5.47
C ASN A 42 -14.56 -11.16 6.83
N ASP A 43 -14.29 -12.45 7.18
CA ASP A 43 -14.72 -13.06 8.43
C ASP A 43 -14.12 -12.35 9.66
N LYS A 44 -12.97 -11.75 9.51
CA LYS A 44 -12.29 -10.98 10.58
C LYS A 44 -12.77 -9.52 10.67
N GLY A 45 -13.60 -9.07 9.73
CA GLY A 45 -14.19 -7.73 9.73
C GLY A 45 -13.15 -6.62 9.54
N CYS A 46 -12.20 -6.78 8.62
CA CYS A 46 -11.27 -5.70 8.30
C CYS A 46 -11.94 -4.59 7.48
N ASP A 47 -11.52 -3.34 7.72
CA ASP A 47 -12.21 -2.15 7.23
C ASP A 47 -11.79 -1.74 5.80
N GLU A 48 -10.63 -2.18 5.32
CA GLU A 48 -10.10 -1.88 3.99
C GLU A 48 -9.08 -2.97 3.62
N LEU A 49 -8.92 -3.29 2.33
CA LEU A 49 -7.93 -4.23 1.82
C LEU A 49 -7.10 -3.60 0.71
N LEU A 50 -5.79 -3.79 0.75
CA LEU A 50 -4.86 -3.38 -0.30
C LEU A 50 -4.33 -4.60 -1.04
N LEU A 51 -4.59 -4.69 -2.35
CA LEU A 51 -4.05 -5.72 -3.25
C LEU A 51 -3.07 -5.11 -4.24
N LEU A 52 -1.81 -5.53 -4.20
CA LEU A 52 -0.75 -5.04 -5.07
C LEU A 52 -0.24 -6.15 -6.00
N ASP A 53 -0.52 -6.05 -7.31
CA ASP A 53 0.10 -6.91 -8.32
C ASP A 53 1.52 -6.41 -8.63
N ILE A 54 2.50 -7.03 -7.97
CA ILE A 54 3.92 -6.66 -8.08
C ILE A 54 4.56 -7.15 -9.39
N GLY A 55 3.90 -8.04 -10.11
CA GLY A 55 4.33 -8.58 -11.41
C GLY A 55 3.84 -7.77 -12.61
N ALA A 56 2.73 -7.06 -12.50
CA ALA A 56 2.04 -6.40 -13.61
C ALA A 56 2.94 -5.43 -14.39
N GLY A 57 3.70 -4.58 -13.69
CA GLY A 57 4.61 -3.63 -14.34
C GLY A 57 5.73 -4.31 -15.15
N ARG A 58 6.21 -5.48 -14.72
CA ARG A 58 7.23 -6.24 -15.42
C ARG A 58 6.67 -6.94 -16.67
N ARG A 59 5.42 -7.36 -16.61
CA ARG A 59 4.74 -7.99 -17.76
C ARG A 59 4.36 -6.99 -18.84
N GLY A 60 4.20 -5.71 -18.49
CA GLY A 60 3.82 -4.66 -19.44
C GLY A 60 2.41 -4.80 -20.02
N ALA A 61 1.61 -5.72 -19.50
CA ALA A 61 0.28 -6.06 -20.01
C ALA A 61 -0.88 -5.32 -19.31
N GLY A 62 -0.56 -4.40 -18.38
CA GLY A 62 -1.56 -3.76 -17.55
C GLY A 62 -2.07 -4.65 -16.41
N PRO A 63 -3.17 -4.24 -15.74
CA PRO A 63 -3.84 -5.04 -14.70
C PRO A 63 -4.46 -6.31 -15.28
N ASP A 64 -4.42 -7.40 -14.51
CA ASP A 64 -5.16 -8.63 -14.83
C ASP A 64 -6.62 -8.46 -14.37
N ILE A 65 -7.45 -7.93 -15.27
CA ILE A 65 -8.84 -7.53 -14.99
C ILE A 65 -9.69 -8.73 -14.58
N ASP A 66 -9.47 -9.92 -15.15
CA ASP A 66 -10.26 -11.11 -14.82
C ASP A 66 -9.94 -11.61 -13.41
N THR A 67 -8.67 -11.62 -13.03
CA THR A 67 -8.26 -11.93 -11.65
C THR A 67 -8.79 -10.90 -10.67
N VAL A 68 -8.69 -9.60 -10.99
CA VAL A 68 -9.21 -8.53 -10.10
C VAL A 68 -10.72 -8.64 -9.94
N ARG A 69 -11.46 -8.93 -11.01
CA ARG A 69 -12.92 -9.13 -10.95
C ARG A 69 -13.29 -10.29 -10.03
N ALA A 70 -12.61 -11.43 -10.15
CA ALA A 70 -12.83 -12.58 -9.27
C ALA A 70 -12.53 -12.25 -7.80
N VAL A 71 -11.47 -11.50 -7.53
CA VAL A 71 -11.11 -11.03 -6.20
C VAL A 71 -12.15 -10.05 -5.65
N ALA A 72 -12.53 -9.04 -6.42
CA ALA A 72 -13.48 -8.00 -6.00
C ALA A 72 -14.87 -8.57 -5.72
N SER A 73 -15.30 -9.60 -6.47
CA SER A 73 -16.59 -10.27 -6.22
C SER A 73 -16.68 -10.98 -4.87
N GLU A 74 -15.55 -11.30 -4.26
CA GLU A 74 -15.47 -11.94 -2.94
C GLU A 74 -15.05 -10.97 -1.82
N CYS A 75 -14.72 -9.74 -2.16
CA CYS A 75 -14.25 -8.72 -1.22
C CYS A 75 -15.42 -7.84 -0.76
N PHE A 76 -15.81 -7.95 0.52
CA PHE A 76 -16.96 -7.20 1.08
C PHE A 76 -16.53 -5.91 1.80
N MET A 77 -15.21 -5.67 1.91
CA MET A 77 -14.65 -4.41 2.38
C MET A 77 -14.12 -3.59 1.20
N PRO A 78 -13.94 -2.26 1.36
CA PRO A 78 -13.30 -1.42 0.37
C PRO A 78 -11.98 -2.00 -0.14
N LEU A 79 -11.86 -2.15 -1.46
CA LEU A 79 -10.68 -2.72 -2.12
C LEU A 79 -9.87 -1.62 -2.80
N ALA A 80 -8.62 -1.45 -2.35
CA ALA A 80 -7.60 -0.68 -3.05
C ALA A 80 -6.74 -1.62 -3.92
N TYR A 81 -6.53 -1.29 -5.18
CA TYR A 81 -5.72 -2.08 -6.11
C TYR A 81 -4.58 -1.26 -6.69
N GLY A 82 -3.38 -1.87 -6.75
CA GLY A 82 -2.21 -1.33 -7.44
C GLY A 82 -1.51 -2.40 -8.28
N GLY A 83 -0.99 -1.96 -9.45
CA GLY A 83 -0.24 -2.84 -10.35
C GLY A 83 -0.63 -2.64 -11.81
N GLY A 84 0.34 -2.24 -12.63
CA GLY A 84 0.16 -2.11 -14.08
C GLY A 84 -0.75 -0.98 -14.56
N ILE A 85 -1.27 -0.13 -13.67
CA ILE A 85 -2.16 0.98 -14.04
C ILE A 85 -1.37 2.04 -14.78
N ALA A 86 -1.65 2.23 -16.07
CA ALA A 86 -0.92 3.14 -16.94
C ALA A 86 -1.81 3.99 -17.86
N SER A 87 -3.12 3.76 -17.87
CA SER A 87 -4.09 4.50 -18.69
C SER A 87 -5.43 4.65 -17.98
N ILE A 88 -6.28 5.53 -18.52
CA ILE A 88 -7.64 5.75 -18.04
C ILE A 88 -8.53 4.52 -18.26
N GLU A 89 -8.33 3.80 -19.36
CA GLU A 89 -9.06 2.57 -19.66
C GLU A 89 -8.77 1.48 -18.62
N HIS A 90 -7.51 1.39 -18.13
CA HIS A 90 -7.18 0.51 -17.00
C HIS A 90 -7.94 0.90 -15.73
N ALA A 91 -8.02 2.19 -15.44
CA ALA A 91 -8.74 2.70 -14.28
C ALA A 91 -10.24 2.40 -14.37
N GLU A 92 -10.87 2.66 -15.53
CA GLU A 92 -12.29 2.36 -15.78
C GLU A 92 -12.59 0.88 -15.61
N ALA A 93 -11.76 0.01 -16.17
CA ALA A 93 -11.94 -1.44 -16.06
C ALA A 93 -11.83 -1.92 -14.60
N LEU A 94 -10.92 -1.35 -13.81
CA LEU A 94 -10.76 -1.69 -12.39
C LEU A 94 -11.97 -1.23 -11.56
N PHE A 95 -12.44 0.02 -11.74
CA PHE A 95 -13.64 0.50 -11.05
C PHE A 95 -14.89 -0.31 -11.44
N ALA A 96 -15.01 -0.70 -12.72
CA ALA A 96 -16.10 -1.57 -13.18
C ALA A 96 -16.06 -2.98 -12.56
N CYS A 97 -14.90 -3.41 -12.02
CA CYS A 97 -14.78 -4.65 -11.24
C CYS A 97 -15.17 -4.51 -9.77
N GLY A 98 -15.37 -3.29 -9.25
CA GLY A 98 -15.65 -3.04 -7.83
C GLY A 98 -14.44 -2.59 -7.01
N VAL A 99 -13.32 -2.24 -7.65
CA VAL A 99 -12.20 -1.55 -6.97
C VAL A 99 -12.66 -0.15 -6.57
N GLU A 100 -12.33 0.30 -5.37
CA GLU A 100 -12.71 1.64 -4.89
C GLU A 100 -11.56 2.64 -4.90
N LYS A 101 -10.30 2.17 -4.76
CA LYS A 101 -9.13 3.04 -4.84
C LYS A 101 -8.07 2.45 -5.76
N LEU A 102 -7.43 3.31 -6.51
CA LEU A 102 -6.29 2.97 -7.38
C LEU A 102 -4.99 3.39 -6.73
N VAL A 103 -4.06 2.45 -6.54
CA VAL A 103 -2.72 2.74 -6.06
C VAL A 103 -1.77 2.84 -7.25
N VAL A 104 -1.36 4.05 -7.56
CA VAL A 104 -0.46 4.34 -8.69
C VAL A 104 0.93 4.69 -8.19
N ARG A 105 1.95 4.10 -8.82
CA ARG A 105 3.36 4.36 -8.52
C ARG A 105 4.12 4.79 -9.77
N SER A 106 4.45 3.84 -10.64
CA SER A 106 5.32 4.09 -11.78
C SER A 106 4.74 5.08 -12.79
N ALA A 107 3.43 5.01 -13.06
CA ALA A 107 2.76 5.94 -13.95
C ALA A 107 2.73 7.36 -13.38
N ALA A 108 2.47 7.50 -12.07
CA ALA A 108 2.52 8.78 -11.37
C ALA A 108 3.90 9.45 -11.48
N GLN A 109 4.97 8.68 -11.30
CA GLN A 109 6.35 9.16 -11.40
C GLN A 109 6.78 9.50 -12.84
N GLN A 110 6.22 8.81 -13.85
CA GLN A 110 6.56 9.05 -15.25
C GLN A 110 5.80 10.23 -15.84
N LYS A 111 4.53 10.39 -15.46
CA LYS A 111 3.61 11.40 -15.98
C LYS A 111 2.73 11.92 -14.82
N PRO A 112 3.17 12.93 -14.07
CA PRO A 112 2.36 13.49 -12.96
C PRO A 112 0.97 13.97 -13.39
N SER A 113 0.82 14.45 -14.62
CA SER A 113 -0.49 14.81 -15.19
C SER A 113 -1.49 13.66 -15.23
N PHE A 114 -1.04 12.41 -15.17
CA PHE A 114 -1.91 11.23 -15.08
C PHE A 114 -2.65 11.17 -13.75
N ILE A 115 -2.02 11.61 -12.64
CA ILE A 115 -2.68 11.72 -11.33
C ILE A 115 -3.84 12.72 -11.43
N ALA A 116 -3.59 13.90 -12.01
CA ALA A 116 -4.61 14.93 -12.18
C ALA A 116 -5.77 14.46 -13.07
N GLU A 117 -5.47 13.67 -14.09
CA GLU A 117 -6.49 13.10 -14.99
C GLU A 117 -7.37 12.08 -14.24
N LEU A 118 -6.77 11.17 -13.44
CA LEU A 118 -7.49 10.24 -12.59
C LEU A 118 -8.36 10.95 -11.56
N ALA A 119 -7.78 11.92 -10.82
CA ALA A 119 -8.49 12.69 -9.80
C ALA A 119 -9.68 13.47 -10.36
N ARG A 120 -9.53 14.08 -11.53
CA ARG A 120 -10.63 14.80 -12.22
C ARG A 120 -11.76 13.86 -12.64
N ARG A 121 -11.44 12.65 -13.09
CA ARG A 121 -12.43 11.71 -13.65
C ARG A 121 -13.13 10.88 -12.58
N PHE A 122 -12.41 10.44 -11.55
CA PHE A 122 -12.91 9.49 -10.56
C PHE A 122 -12.99 10.07 -9.14
N GLY A 123 -12.53 11.31 -8.94
CA GLY A 123 -12.38 11.94 -7.64
C GLY A 123 -11.01 11.68 -7.01
N SER A 124 -10.49 12.68 -6.28
CA SER A 124 -9.20 12.56 -5.60
C SER A 124 -9.17 11.39 -4.63
N GLN A 125 -10.26 11.17 -3.88
CA GLN A 125 -10.40 10.10 -2.87
C GLN A 125 -10.18 8.68 -3.45
N ALA A 126 -10.34 8.51 -4.76
CA ALA A 126 -10.11 7.24 -5.45
C ALA A 126 -8.64 7.04 -5.89
N VAL A 127 -7.75 8.02 -5.64
CA VAL A 127 -6.37 8.01 -6.13
C VAL A 127 -5.38 8.02 -4.97
N VAL A 128 -4.65 6.93 -4.81
CA VAL A 128 -3.54 6.77 -3.88
C VAL A 128 -2.23 6.79 -4.66
N VAL A 129 -1.31 7.67 -4.33
CA VAL A 129 0.03 7.67 -4.94
C VAL A 129 1.01 6.98 -3.98
N ALA A 130 1.66 5.92 -4.45
CA ALA A 130 2.64 5.17 -3.69
C ALA A 130 4.07 5.55 -4.06
N VAL A 131 4.91 5.77 -3.04
CA VAL A 131 6.35 6.03 -3.17
C VAL A 131 7.12 4.97 -2.39
N ASP A 132 7.95 4.19 -3.10
CA ASP A 132 8.84 3.22 -2.47
C ASP A 132 10.15 3.92 -2.07
N VAL A 133 10.52 3.81 -0.80
CA VAL A 133 11.69 4.46 -0.22
C VAL A 133 12.71 3.41 0.21
N ASP A 134 13.95 3.56 -0.26
CA ASP A 134 15.10 2.75 0.15
C ASP A 134 16.20 3.68 0.70
N ARG A 135 17.32 3.11 1.10
CA ARG A 135 18.50 3.85 1.51
C ARG A 135 19.64 3.68 0.51
N SER A 136 20.35 4.76 0.23
CA SER A 136 21.60 4.75 -0.52
C SER A 136 22.70 3.99 0.26
N ARG A 137 23.87 3.85 -0.35
CA ARG A 137 25.05 3.28 0.35
C ARG A 137 25.53 4.18 1.49
N SER A 138 25.29 5.49 1.39
CA SER A 138 25.59 6.48 2.45
C SER A 138 24.53 6.53 3.56
N GLY A 139 23.44 5.78 3.44
CA GLY A 139 22.33 5.75 4.41
C GLY A 139 21.21 6.76 4.16
N GLU A 140 21.35 7.65 3.16
CA GLU A 140 20.32 8.64 2.80
C GLU A 140 19.06 7.98 2.26
N LEU A 141 17.89 8.54 2.56
CA LEU A 141 16.63 8.11 1.98
C LEU A 141 16.57 8.47 0.50
N ILE A 142 16.24 7.50 -0.32
CA ILE A 142 16.12 7.66 -1.78
C ILE A 142 14.85 6.95 -2.27
N GLY A 143 14.17 7.53 -3.24
CA GLY A 143 13.13 6.83 -3.98
C GLY A 143 13.70 5.63 -4.73
N LEU A 144 12.98 4.51 -4.77
CA LEU A 144 13.47 3.30 -5.44
C LEU A 144 13.78 3.53 -6.93
N ARG A 145 13.07 4.44 -7.58
CA ARG A 145 13.31 4.84 -8.97
C ARG A 145 14.68 5.48 -9.16
N ASP A 146 15.12 6.32 -8.23
CA ASP A 146 16.38 7.04 -8.32
C ASP A 146 17.56 6.09 -8.24
N ARG A 147 17.39 4.99 -7.51
CA ARG A 147 18.37 3.92 -7.43
C ARG A 147 18.61 3.20 -8.77
N VAL A 148 17.56 3.08 -9.59
CA VAL A 148 17.63 2.37 -10.89
C VAL A 148 18.17 3.26 -12.00
N ARG A 149 17.95 4.58 -11.92
CA ARG A 149 18.29 5.54 -12.99
C ARG A 149 19.69 6.16 -12.87
N GLY A 150 20.42 5.90 -11.78
CA GLY A 150 21.71 6.56 -11.54
C GLY A 150 21.54 8.01 -11.07
N ALA A 151 22.57 8.57 -10.44
CA ALA A 151 22.54 9.77 -9.60
C ALA A 151 22.35 11.13 -10.30
N ALA A 152 22.02 11.21 -11.55
CA ALA A 152 21.88 12.49 -12.26
C ALA A 152 20.41 12.94 -12.27
N GLY A 153 20.01 13.75 -11.27
CA GLY A 153 18.65 14.32 -11.16
C GLY A 153 17.84 13.71 -10.02
N ARG A 154 18.43 13.66 -8.84
CA ARG A 154 17.71 13.21 -7.63
C ARG A 154 16.68 14.27 -7.22
N GLU A 155 15.47 14.04 -7.62
CA GLU A 155 14.32 14.61 -6.92
C GLU A 155 14.27 14.00 -5.52
N SER A 156 14.17 14.82 -4.47
CA SER A 156 14.05 14.29 -3.12
C SER A 156 12.76 13.49 -2.97
N VAL A 157 12.73 12.51 -2.10
CA VAL A 157 11.49 11.75 -1.82
C VAL A 157 10.39 12.71 -1.37
N GLN A 158 10.74 13.73 -0.60
CA GLN A 158 9.80 14.76 -0.15
C GLN A 158 9.16 15.50 -1.32
N SER A 159 9.94 15.93 -2.33
CA SER A 159 9.40 16.56 -3.54
C SER A 159 8.46 15.64 -4.32
N GLN A 160 8.73 14.34 -4.37
CA GLN A 160 7.82 13.38 -5.02
C GLN A 160 6.48 13.28 -4.30
N LEU A 161 6.48 13.30 -2.95
CA LEU A 161 5.27 13.28 -2.14
C LEU A 161 4.46 14.58 -2.31
N GLU A 162 5.13 15.74 -2.25
CA GLU A 162 4.51 17.06 -2.47
C GLU A 162 3.92 17.16 -3.88
N GLN A 163 4.64 16.74 -4.90
CA GLN A 163 4.16 16.70 -6.28
C GLN A 163 2.94 15.78 -6.44
N ALA A 164 2.89 14.64 -5.74
CA ALA A 164 1.72 13.76 -5.77
C ALA A 164 0.48 14.47 -5.23
N VAL A 165 0.61 15.18 -4.10
CA VAL A 165 -0.47 15.95 -3.48
C VAL A 165 -0.93 17.09 -4.41
N GLU A 166 0.01 17.88 -4.94
CA GLU A 166 -0.27 18.98 -5.88
C GLU A 166 -0.94 18.48 -7.16
N SER A 167 -0.62 17.28 -7.61
CA SER A 167 -1.24 16.64 -8.77
C SER A 167 -2.65 16.09 -8.50
N GLY A 168 -3.15 16.16 -7.25
CA GLY A 168 -4.50 15.78 -6.88
C GLY A 168 -4.65 14.37 -6.31
N ALA A 169 -3.59 13.75 -5.83
CA ALA A 169 -3.70 12.52 -5.04
C ALA A 169 -4.58 12.78 -3.81
N GLY A 170 -5.55 11.91 -3.55
CA GLY A 170 -6.39 11.98 -2.35
C GLY A 170 -5.77 11.30 -1.16
N GLU A 171 -4.85 10.36 -1.37
CA GLU A 171 -4.03 9.73 -0.33
C GLU A 171 -2.60 9.52 -0.85
N VAL A 172 -1.64 9.49 0.06
CA VAL A 172 -0.23 9.19 -0.24
C VAL A 172 0.25 8.04 0.61
N MET A 173 0.88 7.06 -0.03
CA MET A 173 1.46 5.89 0.62
C MET A 173 2.98 5.90 0.51
N VAL A 174 3.68 5.68 1.62
CA VAL A 174 5.12 5.41 1.61
C VAL A 174 5.38 3.97 2.03
N GLN A 175 6.16 3.27 1.21
CA GLN A 175 6.58 1.90 1.51
C GLN A 175 8.09 1.86 1.79
N SER A 176 8.47 1.44 3.01
CA SER A 176 9.88 1.20 3.34
C SER A 176 10.34 -0.11 2.72
N VAL A 177 11.19 -0.01 1.68
CA VAL A 177 11.72 -1.18 0.96
C VAL A 177 12.57 -2.07 1.87
N ARG A 178 13.42 -1.45 2.70
CA ARG A 178 14.32 -2.18 3.60
C ARG A 178 13.57 -2.95 4.67
N ALA A 179 12.55 -2.33 5.24
CA ALA A 179 11.76 -2.92 6.31
C ALA A 179 10.76 -3.97 5.80
N ASP A 180 10.37 -3.91 4.49
CA ASP A 180 9.34 -4.78 3.93
C ASP A 180 9.58 -6.26 4.22
N GLY A 181 8.59 -6.89 4.83
CA GLY A 181 8.56 -8.32 5.13
C GLY A 181 9.53 -8.82 6.19
N ASN A 182 10.37 -7.96 6.79
CA ASN A 182 11.39 -8.37 7.77
C ASN A 182 10.83 -8.56 9.17
N LEU A 183 9.72 -7.87 9.54
CA LEU A 183 9.13 -7.93 10.88
C LEU A 183 10.10 -7.42 11.98
N GLU A 184 10.78 -6.31 11.70
CA GLU A 184 11.77 -5.70 12.60
C GLU A 184 11.30 -4.33 13.14
N GLY A 185 10.04 -3.98 12.92
CA GLY A 185 9.45 -2.70 13.25
C GLY A 185 9.50 -1.69 12.09
N PRO A 186 8.81 -0.54 12.22
CA PRO A 186 8.75 0.50 11.20
C PRO A 186 10.08 1.26 11.07
N ASP A 187 10.44 1.63 9.85
CA ASP A 187 11.51 2.61 9.60
C ASP A 187 10.97 4.02 9.90
N ARG A 188 11.33 4.56 11.07
CA ARG A 188 10.80 5.84 11.55
C ARG A 188 11.18 7.02 10.66
N ASP A 189 12.39 7.02 10.08
CA ASP A 189 12.82 8.10 9.18
C ASP A 189 11.98 8.11 7.90
N VAL A 190 11.58 6.92 7.41
CA VAL A 190 10.66 6.79 6.26
C VAL A 190 9.25 7.22 6.65
N ALA A 191 8.78 6.86 7.84
CA ALA A 191 7.47 7.28 8.34
C ALA A 191 7.39 8.81 8.52
N GLU A 192 8.47 9.45 8.96
CA GLU A 192 8.54 10.92 9.15
C GLU A 192 8.33 11.70 7.84
N LEU A 193 8.62 11.12 6.68
CA LEU A 193 8.35 11.75 5.37
C LEU A 193 6.87 12.07 5.13
N LEU A 194 5.97 11.35 5.78
CA LEU A 194 4.53 11.55 5.65
C LEU A 194 3.97 12.67 6.52
N ARG A 195 4.77 13.14 7.48
CA ARG A 195 4.33 14.13 8.44
C ARG A 195 4.05 15.48 7.80
N GLY A 196 2.90 16.06 8.08
CA GLY A 196 2.52 17.40 7.64
C GLY A 196 2.02 17.49 6.20
N LEU A 197 1.86 16.39 5.49
CA LEU A 197 1.15 16.37 4.22
C LEU A 197 -0.33 16.72 4.43
N SER A 198 -0.93 17.39 3.46
CA SER A 198 -2.30 17.90 3.55
C SER A 198 -3.39 16.88 3.16
N VAL A 199 -2.99 15.65 2.84
CA VAL A 199 -3.88 14.55 2.50
C VAL A 199 -3.65 13.37 3.45
N PRO A 200 -4.60 12.43 3.60
CA PRO A 200 -4.41 11.21 4.35
C PRO A 200 -3.17 10.42 3.94
N THR A 201 -2.51 9.84 4.91
CA THR A 201 -1.20 9.22 4.74
C THR A 201 -1.22 7.74 5.14
N ILE A 202 -0.51 6.91 4.38
CA ILE A 202 -0.40 5.47 4.60
C ILE A 202 1.07 5.09 4.72
N TYR A 203 1.45 4.44 5.81
CA TYR A 203 2.78 3.87 5.97
C TYR A 203 2.77 2.35 5.78
N GLY A 204 3.75 1.79 5.04
CA GLY A 204 3.96 0.36 4.90
C GLY A 204 5.41 -0.06 5.09
N GLY A 205 5.59 -1.28 5.62
CA GLY A 205 6.88 -1.94 5.81
C GLY A 205 7.29 -2.13 7.26
N GLY A 206 7.75 -3.33 7.59
CA GLY A 206 8.38 -3.67 8.86
C GLY A 206 7.45 -4.04 10.01
N ILE A 207 6.20 -3.66 9.99
CA ILE A 207 5.24 -3.88 11.07
C ILE A 207 5.24 -5.34 11.51
N ALA A 208 5.48 -5.58 12.80
CA ALA A 208 5.58 -6.88 13.44
C ALA A 208 4.64 -7.05 14.65
N SER A 209 4.02 -5.96 15.11
CA SER A 209 3.20 -5.97 16.32
C SER A 209 2.16 -4.83 16.34
N ASN A 210 1.19 -4.93 17.26
CA ASN A 210 0.25 -3.84 17.54
C ASN A 210 0.97 -2.58 18.07
N ASP A 211 2.08 -2.75 18.79
CA ASP A 211 2.89 -1.63 19.31
C ASP A 211 3.59 -0.86 18.19
N ASP A 212 4.00 -1.57 17.12
CA ASP A 212 4.55 -0.91 15.94
C ASP A 212 3.48 -0.05 15.24
N MET A 213 2.26 -0.56 15.09
CA MET A 213 1.14 0.21 14.54
C MET A 213 0.83 1.43 15.40
N ARG A 214 0.77 1.26 16.75
CA ARG A 214 0.61 2.39 17.70
C ARG A 214 1.72 3.43 17.55
N THR A 215 2.96 2.99 17.34
CA THR A 215 4.11 3.87 17.10
C THR A 215 3.91 4.73 15.84
N VAL A 216 3.49 4.12 14.73
CA VAL A 216 3.24 4.83 13.47
C VAL A 216 2.08 5.83 13.63
N PHE A 217 0.98 5.42 14.25
CA PHE A 217 -0.14 6.34 14.55
C PHE A 217 0.27 7.48 15.46
N GLY A 218 1.18 7.23 16.43
CA GLY A 218 1.75 8.27 17.32
C GLY A 218 2.58 9.32 16.57
N MET A 219 3.05 9.02 15.35
CA MET A 219 3.75 9.97 14.48
C MET A 219 2.78 10.85 13.66
N GLY A 220 1.46 10.66 13.80
CA GLY A 220 0.44 11.44 13.10
C GLY A 220 0.10 10.90 11.71
N ILE A 221 0.37 9.63 11.45
CA ILE A 221 0.02 8.93 10.20
C ILE A 221 -1.38 8.35 10.33
N ASP A 222 -2.18 8.43 9.27
CA ASP A 222 -3.61 8.10 9.29
C ASP A 222 -3.88 6.59 9.07
N ALA A 223 -3.00 5.90 8.34
CA ALA A 223 -3.18 4.47 8.07
C ALA A 223 -1.87 3.68 8.05
N VAL A 224 -1.96 2.39 8.40
CA VAL A 224 -0.83 1.45 8.37
C VAL A 224 -1.16 0.29 7.45
N ALA A 225 -0.37 0.10 6.39
CA ALA A 225 -0.47 -1.05 5.49
C ALA A 225 0.38 -2.21 6.04
N VAL A 226 -0.27 -3.30 6.44
CA VAL A 226 0.37 -4.41 7.16
C VAL A 226 0.37 -5.67 6.29
N GLY A 227 1.55 -6.15 5.96
CA GLY A 227 1.70 -7.32 5.10
C GLY A 227 2.07 -8.59 5.86
N ALA A 228 3.36 -8.77 6.11
CA ALA A 228 3.93 -10.03 6.62
C ALA A 228 3.39 -10.42 7.99
N HIS A 229 3.10 -9.45 8.87
CA HIS A 229 2.56 -9.70 10.21
C HIS A 229 1.18 -10.37 10.18
N PHE A 230 0.34 -10.03 9.19
CA PHE A 230 -0.99 -10.64 9.04
C PHE A 230 -1.00 -11.95 8.25
N VAL A 231 0.14 -12.36 7.72
CA VAL A 231 0.25 -13.56 6.89
C VAL A 231 1.10 -14.65 7.54
N PHE A 232 2.09 -14.27 8.35
CA PHE A 232 3.02 -15.21 8.95
C PHE A 232 2.92 -15.26 10.46
N TYR A 233 3.02 -16.46 11.01
CA TYR A 233 3.02 -16.71 12.44
C TYR A 233 4.26 -17.51 12.88
N GLY A 234 4.80 -17.09 14.02
CA GLY A 234 5.91 -17.79 14.70
C GLY A 234 7.26 -17.68 13.99
N PRO A 235 8.32 -18.23 14.60
CA PRO A 235 9.71 -18.10 14.12
C PRO A 235 9.94 -18.80 12.77
N HIS A 236 9.16 -19.82 12.47
CA HIS A 236 9.23 -20.55 11.19
C HIS A 236 8.39 -19.93 10.10
N ARG A 237 7.71 -18.79 10.37
CA ARG A 237 6.88 -18.07 9.40
C ARG A 237 5.84 -18.99 8.73
N ALA A 238 5.15 -19.80 9.53
CA ALA A 238 4.01 -20.56 9.04
C ALA A 238 2.92 -19.61 8.50
N VAL A 239 2.28 -19.95 7.40
CA VAL A 239 1.20 -19.13 6.86
C VAL A 239 -0.03 -19.29 7.75
N LEU A 240 -0.41 -18.22 8.38
CA LEU A 240 -1.63 -18.11 9.20
C LEU A 240 -2.17 -16.69 9.09
N ILE A 241 -3.32 -16.55 8.43
CA ILE A 241 -3.95 -15.23 8.25
C ILE A 241 -4.53 -14.75 9.58
N THR A 242 -4.03 -13.59 10.04
CA THR A 242 -4.47 -12.93 11.28
C THR A 242 -4.89 -11.50 11.01
N TYR A 243 -5.72 -10.95 11.90
CA TYR A 243 -6.07 -9.53 11.93
C TYR A 243 -6.44 -9.18 13.37
N PRO A 244 -6.14 -7.98 13.86
CA PRO A 244 -6.47 -7.57 15.22
C PRO A 244 -7.98 -7.63 15.50
N THR A 245 -8.35 -8.00 16.70
CA THR A 245 -9.72 -7.89 17.20
C THR A 245 -10.13 -6.42 17.34
N ARG A 246 -11.44 -6.14 17.47
CA ARG A 246 -11.94 -4.78 17.70
C ARG A 246 -11.33 -4.15 18.96
N ASP A 247 -11.18 -4.91 20.02
CA ASP A 247 -10.55 -4.42 21.27
C ASP A 247 -9.07 -4.08 21.06
N GLU A 248 -8.33 -4.88 20.30
CA GLU A 248 -6.93 -4.60 19.95
C GLU A 248 -6.82 -3.37 19.05
N LEU A 249 -7.72 -3.20 18.07
CA LEU A 249 -7.80 -2.01 17.22
C LEU A 249 -8.08 -0.75 18.03
N ALA A 250 -9.06 -0.80 18.93
CA ALA A 250 -9.32 0.31 19.87
C ALA A 250 -8.11 0.61 20.75
N GLY A 251 -7.41 -0.42 21.23
CA GLY A 251 -6.18 -0.31 22.03
C GLY A 251 -5.02 0.38 21.30
N ILE A 252 -4.98 0.37 19.97
CA ILE A 252 -3.98 1.09 19.16
C ILE A 252 -4.49 2.42 18.60
N GLY A 253 -5.71 2.80 18.96
CA GLY A 253 -6.30 4.09 18.60
C GLY A 253 -7.05 4.11 17.26
N VAL A 254 -7.44 2.93 16.76
CA VAL A 254 -8.42 2.79 15.67
C VAL A 254 -9.80 2.72 16.33
N VAL A 255 -10.65 3.70 16.05
CA VAL A 255 -11.99 3.81 16.64
C VAL A 255 -12.99 3.68 15.51
N ASP A 256 -14.00 2.84 15.69
CA ASP A 256 -15.14 2.78 14.76
C ASP A 256 -15.82 4.16 14.74
N GLU A 257 -16.05 4.70 13.55
CA GLU A 257 -16.98 5.84 13.44
C GLU A 257 -18.40 5.36 13.81
N PRO A 258 -19.14 6.15 14.59
CA PRO A 258 -20.49 5.79 15.03
C PRO A 258 -21.49 5.73 13.87
#